data_f5cae1c0f7f1913cc8d7de4425bacc40
#
_entry.id   f5cae1c0f7f1913cc8d7de4425bacc40
#
_cell.length_a   1.000
_cell.length_b   1.000
_cell.length_c   1.000
_cell.angle_alpha   90.00
_cell.angle_beta   90.00
_cell.angle_gamma   90.00
#
_symmetry.space_group_name_H-M   'P 1'
#
loop_
_entity.id
_entity.type
_entity.pdbx_description
1 polymer ?
#
loop_
_entity_poly.entity_id
_entity_poly.type
_entity_poly.pdbx_seq_one_letter_code
_entity_poly.pdbx_strand_id
1 'polypeptide(L)'
;GATTALNARNIQLDRGSINASTSESGEGGNIRLNIGEDLILRNDSFISTQSGTEAPGGGNGGNITIQSQILGALDNSYINANAFAGNGGNIQITTQGIFLPTNRTITASSERGIDGIIEINTPESSLTSGLLVLSQNPINIADLIRNGCTDYQGSYFVIAGPGGLPNPTQALESQQVWQDF
;
A
#
# COMPACT_ATOMS: atom_id res chain seq x y z
N GLY A 1 14.48 -2.26 -30.20
CA GLY A 1 13.16 -2.85 -29.88
C GLY A 1 12.02 -1.89 -30.16
N ALA A 2 10.84 -2.39 -30.47
CA ALA A 2 9.62 -1.60 -30.62
C ALA A 2 9.15 -1.06 -29.27
N THR A 3 8.33 0.00 -29.28
CA THR A 3 7.70 0.53 -28.07
C THR A 3 6.22 0.23 -28.08
N THR A 4 5.74 -0.43 -27.04
CA THR A 4 4.31 -0.63 -26.77
C THR A 4 3.83 0.45 -25.79
N ALA A 5 2.88 1.28 -26.20
CA ALA A 5 2.31 2.30 -25.33
C ALA A 5 0.82 2.05 -25.12
N LEU A 6 0.37 2.04 -23.87
CA LEU A 6 -1.02 1.90 -23.48
C LEU A 6 -1.45 3.10 -22.63
N ASN A 7 -2.61 3.65 -22.96
CA ASN A 7 -3.28 4.67 -22.17
C ASN A 7 -4.65 4.14 -21.77
N ALA A 8 -4.91 4.06 -20.47
CA ALA A 8 -6.18 3.57 -19.94
C ALA A 8 -6.50 4.25 -18.60
N ARG A 9 -7.76 4.18 -18.17
CA ARG A 9 -8.13 4.61 -16.84
C ARG A 9 -7.69 3.56 -15.82
N ASN A 10 -8.04 2.30 -16.05
CA ASN A 10 -7.68 1.16 -15.22
C ASN A 10 -7.18 0.01 -16.08
N ILE A 11 -6.19 -0.72 -15.59
CA ILE A 11 -5.77 -2.00 -16.17
C ILE A 11 -5.77 -3.04 -15.05
N GLN A 12 -6.47 -4.14 -15.30
CA GLN A 12 -6.42 -5.33 -14.47
C GLN A 12 -5.99 -6.51 -15.32
N LEU A 13 -4.90 -7.15 -14.92
CA LEU A 13 -4.43 -8.39 -15.49
C LEU A 13 -4.75 -9.53 -14.51
N ASP A 14 -5.43 -10.56 -15.00
CA ASP A 14 -5.70 -11.80 -14.29
C ASP A 14 -5.25 -12.95 -15.18
N ARG A 15 -4.16 -13.61 -14.82
CA ARG A 15 -3.46 -14.58 -15.67
C ARG A 15 -3.17 -14.02 -17.06
N GLY A 16 -2.84 -12.75 -17.11
CA GLY A 16 -2.59 -11.98 -18.32
C GLY A 16 -1.18 -11.42 -18.38
N SER A 17 -0.79 -10.96 -19.56
CA SER A 17 0.53 -10.35 -19.72
C SER A 17 0.56 -9.19 -20.67
N ILE A 18 1.46 -8.23 -20.39
CA ILE A 18 1.93 -7.22 -21.34
C ILE A 18 3.39 -7.55 -21.61
N ASN A 19 3.66 -8.05 -22.81
CA ASN A 19 4.95 -8.64 -23.13
C ASN A 19 5.58 -8.02 -24.36
N ALA A 20 6.80 -7.50 -24.23
CA ALA A 20 7.66 -7.02 -25.30
C ALA A 20 9.04 -7.68 -25.24
N SER A 21 9.09 -8.91 -24.75
CA SER A 21 10.33 -9.69 -24.60
C SER A 21 10.81 -10.29 -25.93
N THR A 22 12.11 -10.58 -26.00
CA THR A 22 12.73 -11.35 -27.09
C THR A 22 13.41 -12.59 -26.51
N SER A 23 13.32 -13.70 -27.23
CA SER A 23 13.96 -14.96 -26.83
C SER A 23 15.37 -15.15 -27.38
N GLU A 24 15.71 -14.43 -28.43
CA GLU A 24 16.98 -14.54 -29.15
C GLU A 24 17.86 -13.29 -28.96
N SER A 25 18.74 -13.01 -29.91
CA SER A 25 19.76 -11.97 -29.86
C SER A 25 19.21 -10.52 -30.00
N GLY A 26 17.91 -10.33 -30.01
CA GLY A 26 17.31 -9.00 -30.13
C GLY A 26 17.25 -8.23 -28.80
N GLU A 27 17.17 -6.92 -28.88
CA GLU A 27 16.87 -6.10 -27.72
C GLU A 27 15.39 -6.21 -27.32
N GLY A 28 15.08 -6.27 -26.05
CA GLY A 28 13.72 -6.17 -25.54
C GLY A 28 13.02 -4.90 -26.02
N GLY A 29 11.73 -4.97 -26.28
CA GLY A 29 10.93 -3.80 -26.63
C GLY A 29 10.63 -2.97 -25.38
N ASN A 30 10.35 -1.69 -25.56
CA ASN A 30 9.98 -0.82 -24.44
C ASN A 30 8.47 -0.89 -24.18
N ILE A 31 8.07 -0.78 -22.92
CA ILE A 31 6.68 -0.68 -22.50
C ILE A 31 6.46 0.65 -21.78
N ARG A 32 5.43 1.36 -22.18
CA ARG A 32 4.99 2.58 -21.52
C ARG A 32 3.50 2.47 -21.18
N LEU A 33 3.18 2.52 -19.91
CA LEU A 33 1.81 2.46 -19.39
C LEU A 33 1.48 3.79 -18.72
N ASN A 34 0.43 4.44 -19.22
CA ASN A 34 -0.11 5.66 -18.61
C ASN A 34 -1.54 5.37 -18.15
N ILE A 35 -1.67 5.09 -16.86
CA ILE A 35 -2.88 4.62 -16.23
C ILE A 35 -3.42 5.71 -15.30
N GLY A 36 -4.63 6.17 -15.57
CA GLY A 36 -5.26 7.26 -14.82
C GLY A 36 -5.58 6.91 -13.37
N GLU A 37 -5.83 5.65 -13.07
CA GLU A 37 -6.18 5.15 -11.74
C GLU A 37 -5.31 3.92 -11.41
N ASP A 38 -5.85 2.71 -11.55
CA ASP A 38 -5.25 1.50 -10.99
C ASP A 38 -4.62 0.60 -12.06
N LEU A 39 -3.43 0.08 -11.75
CA LEU A 39 -2.79 -1.02 -12.46
C LEU A 39 -2.65 -2.20 -11.49
N ILE A 40 -3.44 -3.23 -11.68
CA ILE A 40 -3.49 -4.41 -10.82
C ILE A 40 -3.12 -5.66 -11.62
N LEU A 41 -2.10 -6.37 -11.16
CA LEU A 41 -1.66 -7.65 -11.67
C LEU A 41 -2.00 -8.73 -10.63
N ARG A 42 -2.64 -9.84 -11.05
CA ARG A 42 -3.04 -10.95 -10.19
C ARG A 42 -2.83 -12.30 -10.89
N ASN A 43 -2.73 -13.34 -10.08
CA ASN A 43 -2.72 -14.73 -10.54
C ASN A 43 -1.69 -15.00 -11.65
N ASP A 44 -0.39 -14.86 -11.31
CA ASP A 44 0.74 -15.08 -12.22
C ASP A 44 0.76 -14.14 -13.45
N SER A 45 0.18 -12.96 -13.33
CA SER A 45 0.23 -11.95 -14.39
C SER A 45 1.60 -11.27 -14.44
N PHE A 46 2.00 -10.82 -15.63
CA PHE A 46 3.30 -10.17 -15.75
C PHE A 46 3.37 -9.06 -16.79
N ILE A 47 4.32 -8.16 -16.56
CA ILE A 47 4.78 -7.16 -17.52
C ILE A 47 6.25 -7.44 -17.79
N SER A 48 6.64 -7.70 -19.03
CA SER A 48 7.98 -8.12 -19.34
C SER A 48 8.57 -7.46 -20.60
N THR A 49 9.82 -7.02 -20.47
CA THR A 49 10.64 -6.55 -21.58
C THR A 49 11.98 -7.29 -21.62
N GLN A 50 11.98 -8.54 -21.16
CA GLN A 50 13.17 -9.37 -21.07
C GLN A 50 13.85 -9.61 -22.44
N SER A 51 15.17 -9.66 -22.46
CA SER A 51 15.96 -10.02 -23.64
C SER A 51 16.81 -11.23 -23.39
N GLY A 52 16.67 -12.23 -24.29
CA GLY A 52 17.40 -13.49 -24.22
C GLY A 52 17.00 -14.33 -23.00
N THR A 53 17.04 -15.63 -23.13
CA THR A 53 16.84 -16.58 -22.06
C THR A 53 18.01 -17.51 -21.87
N GLU A 54 18.85 -17.66 -22.93
CA GLU A 54 20.01 -18.56 -22.94
C GLU A 54 21.13 -18.03 -23.85
N ALA A 55 22.35 -18.51 -23.64
CA ALA A 55 23.51 -18.18 -24.49
C ALA A 55 23.39 -18.79 -25.89
N PRO A 56 23.97 -18.19 -26.93
CA PRO A 56 24.91 -17.05 -26.95
C PRO A 56 24.26 -15.72 -27.39
N GLY A 57 23.00 -15.54 -27.28
CA GLY A 57 22.33 -14.34 -27.77
C GLY A 57 21.75 -13.50 -26.64
N GLY A 58 21.50 -12.25 -26.92
CA GLY A 58 20.77 -11.39 -26.04
C GLY A 58 21.24 -9.94 -26.16
N GLY A 59 20.34 -9.10 -26.57
CA GLY A 59 20.48 -7.66 -26.44
C GLY A 59 20.18 -7.21 -25.01
N ASN A 60 20.04 -5.93 -24.85
CA ASN A 60 19.63 -5.33 -23.58
C ASN A 60 18.15 -5.62 -23.29
N GLY A 61 17.79 -5.72 -22.04
CA GLY A 61 16.40 -5.66 -21.60
C GLY A 61 15.77 -4.33 -22.01
N GLY A 62 14.49 -4.35 -22.37
CA GLY A 62 13.77 -3.13 -22.72
C GLY A 62 13.39 -2.31 -21.49
N ASN A 63 13.10 -1.04 -21.68
CA ASN A 63 12.71 -0.19 -20.57
C ASN A 63 11.20 -0.27 -20.31
N ILE A 64 10.82 -0.18 -19.03
CA ILE A 64 9.42 -0.12 -18.58
C ILE A 64 9.18 1.21 -17.89
N THR A 65 8.18 1.95 -18.36
CA THR A 65 7.72 3.18 -17.71
C THR A 65 6.25 3.01 -17.34
N ILE A 66 5.93 3.19 -16.07
CA ILE A 66 4.58 3.06 -15.53
C ILE A 66 4.22 4.33 -14.78
N GLN A 67 3.05 4.87 -15.11
CA GLN A 67 2.39 5.94 -14.35
C GLN A 67 1.00 5.44 -13.94
N SER A 68 0.69 5.46 -12.63
CA SER A 68 -0.62 5.06 -12.09
C SER A 68 -0.87 5.75 -10.76
N GLN A 69 -2.11 5.77 -10.29
CA GLN A 69 -2.37 6.16 -8.90
C GLN A 69 -2.03 5.01 -7.96
N ILE A 70 -2.45 3.81 -8.30
CA ILE A 70 -2.13 2.60 -7.53
C ILE A 70 -1.49 1.56 -8.45
N LEU A 71 -0.43 0.93 -7.96
CA LEU A 71 0.18 -0.24 -8.57
C LEU A 71 0.11 -1.41 -7.59
N GLY A 72 -0.55 -2.49 -7.98
CA GLY A 72 -0.59 -3.76 -7.24
C GLY A 72 -0.06 -4.90 -8.10
N ALA A 73 0.89 -5.67 -7.59
CA ALA A 73 1.32 -6.92 -8.21
C ALA A 73 1.23 -8.03 -7.17
N LEU A 74 0.18 -8.84 -7.23
CA LEU A 74 -0.23 -9.81 -6.26
C LEU A 74 -0.16 -11.23 -6.85
N ASP A 75 -0.27 -12.25 -6.01
CA ASP A 75 -0.42 -13.64 -6.42
C ASP A 75 0.64 -14.08 -7.45
N ASN A 76 1.93 -13.99 -7.09
CA ASN A 76 3.09 -14.30 -7.92
C ASN A 76 3.22 -13.45 -9.20
N SER A 77 2.51 -12.34 -9.30
CA SER A 77 2.64 -11.45 -10.45
C SER A 77 3.94 -10.64 -10.37
N TYR A 78 4.50 -10.29 -11.54
CA TYR A 78 5.80 -9.63 -11.57
C TYR A 78 5.96 -8.66 -12.74
N ILE A 79 6.97 -7.79 -12.61
CA ILE A 79 7.40 -6.84 -13.63
C ILE A 79 8.89 -7.07 -13.86
N ASN A 80 9.31 -7.39 -15.07
CA ASN A 80 10.71 -7.60 -15.33
C ASN A 80 11.23 -6.93 -16.61
N ALA A 81 12.46 -6.46 -16.51
CA ALA A 81 13.24 -5.91 -17.61
C ALA A 81 14.62 -6.58 -17.67
N ASN A 82 14.67 -7.89 -17.42
CA ASN A 82 15.92 -8.63 -17.32
C ASN A 82 16.60 -8.83 -18.67
N ALA A 83 17.91 -9.08 -18.64
CA ALA A 83 18.68 -9.50 -19.80
C ALA A 83 19.55 -10.72 -19.46
N PHE A 84 19.85 -11.55 -20.47
CA PHE A 84 20.81 -12.64 -20.28
C PHE A 84 22.24 -12.18 -20.55
N ALA A 85 22.54 -11.70 -21.76
CA ALA A 85 23.88 -11.31 -22.15
C ALA A 85 24.12 -9.80 -22.22
N GLY A 86 23.08 -9.02 -22.51
CA GLY A 86 23.13 -7.55 -22.50
C GLY A 86 22.88 -6.97 -21.11
N ASN A 87 22.73 -5.69 -21.03
CA ASN A 87 22.37 -5.00 -19.78
C ASN A 87 20.87 -5.16 -19.46
N GLY A 88 20.51 -5.23 -18.20
CA GLY A 88 19.13 -5.12 -17.75
C GLY A 88 18.52 -3.79 -18.20
N GLY A 89 17.22 -3.78 -18.49
CA GLY A 89 16.49 -2.56 -18.83
C GLY A 89 16.17 -1.71 -17.60
N ASN A 90 15.85 -0.45 -17.79
CA ASN A 90 15.47 0.42 -16.69
C ASN A 90 13.95 0.36 -16.46
N ILE A 91 13.56 0.34 -15.21
CA ILE A 91 12.15 0.37 -14.78
C ILE A 91 11.90 1.65 -14.02
N GLN A 92 11.01 2.49 -14.53
CA GLN A 92 10.60 3.72 -13.89
C GLN A 92 9.10 3.65 -13.57
N ILE A 93 8.76 3.76 -12.29
CA ILE A 93 7.39 3.71 -11.80
C ILE A 93 7.09 5.00 -11.05
N THR A 94 6.02 5.67 -11.44
CA THR A 94 5.46 6.82 -10.72
C THR A 94 4.05 6.46 -10.26
N THR A 95 3.85 6.36 -8.96
CA THR A 95 2.57 5.93 -8.37
C THR A 95 2.37 6.56 -6.99
N GLN A 96 1.12 6.80 -6.60
CA GLN A 96 0.79 7.28 -5.25
C GLN A 96 0.80 6.16 -4.21
N GLY A 97 0.46 4.93 -4.63
CA GLY A 97 0.47 3.75 -3.77
C GLY A 97 1.00 2.53 -4.50
N ILE A 98 1.84 1.74 -3.82
CA ILE A 98 2.41 0.51 -4.38
C ILE A 98 2.21 -0.65 -3.41
N PHE A 99 1.74 -1.78 -3.92
CA PHE A 99 1.49 -3.01 -3.17
C PHE A 99 2.24 -4.18 -3.82
N LEU A 100 3.35 -4.56 -3.22
CA LEU A 100 4.22 -5.65 -3.69
C LEU A 100 4.42 -6.65 -2.55
N PRO A 101 4.11 -7.94 -2.75
CA PRO A 101 4.24 -8.94 -1.68
C PRO A 101 5.70 -9.28 -1.35
N THR A 102 6.62 -9.12 -2.29
CA THR A 102 8.04 -9.45 -2.13
C THR A 102 8.95 -8.51 -2.91
N ASN A 103 10.24 -8.46 -2.52
CA ASN A 103 11.26 -7.67 -3.21
C ASN A 103 11.61 -8.19 -4.62
N ARG A 104 11.15 -9.39 -4.98
CA ARG A 104 11.40 -10.00 -6.30
C ARG A 104 10.30 -9.76 -7.32
N THR A 105 9.29 -9.01 -6.96
CA THR A 105 8.17 -8.68 -7.84
C THR A 105 8.60 -7.76 -8.98
N ILE A 106 9.61 -6.91 -8.79
CA ILE A 106 10.16 -6.03 -9.82
C ILE A 106 11.64 -6.36 -9.98
N THR A 107 12.06 -6.67 -11.19
CA THR A 107 13.45 -7.03 -11.49
C THR A 107 13.95 -6.41 -12.79
N ALA A 108 15.22 -6.02 -12.79
CA ALA A 108 15.91 -5.45 -13.94
C ALA A 108 17.36 -5.99 -14.01
N SER A 109 17.53 -7.26 -13.73
CA SER A 109 18.86 -7.89 -13.60
C SER A 109 19.45 -8.33 -14.94
N SER A 110 20.76 -8.52 -14.96
CA SER A 110 21.48 -9.14 -16.04
C SER A 110 22.34 -10.31 -15.54
N GLU A 111 22.35 -11.41 -16.28
CA GLU A 111 23.22 -12.55 -15.97
C GLU A 111 24.70 -12.28 -16.29
N ARG A 112 24.99 -11.56 -17.36
CA ARG A 112 26.36 -11.33 -17.87
C ARG A 112 26.71 -9.87 -18.10
N GLY A 113 25.71 -8.98 -18.14
CA GLY A 113 25.88 -7.54 -18.32
C GLY A 113 25.77 -6.79 -17.00
N ILE A 114 25.37 -5.56 -17.09
CA ILE A 114 25.12 -4.67 -15.95
C ILE A 114 23.62 -4.69 -15.63
N ASP A 115 23.26 -4.78 -14.36
CA ASP A 115 21.89 -4.65 -13.94
C ASP A 115 21.30 -3.29 -14.31
N GLY A 116 20.03 -3.26 -14.66
CA GLY A 116 19.29 -2.03 -14.89
C GLY A 116 18.92 -1.31 -13.60
N ILE A 117 18.41 -0.10 -13.73
CA ILE A 117 17.99 0.73 -12.60
C ILE A 117 16.50 0.61 -12.42
N ILE A 118 16.05 0.39 -11.18
CA ILE A 118 14.64 0.43 -10.78
C ILE A 118 14.44 1.71 -9.97
N GLU A 119 13.63 2.60 -10.49
CA GLU A 119 13.27 3.86 -9.86
C GLU A 119 11.76 3.88 -9.56
N ILE A 120 11.40 4.01 -8.29
CA ILE A 120 10.01 4.08 -7.85
C ILE A 120 9.80 5.43 -7.18
N ASN A 121 9.05 6.29 -7.86
CA ASN A 121 8.67 7.60 -7.38
C ASN A 121 7.24 7.54 -6.84
N THR A 122 7.11 7.63 -5.52
CA THR A 122 5.83 7.87 -4.85
C THR A 122 5.81 9.35 -4.48
N PRO A 123 5.08 10.22 -5.22
CA PRO A 123 4.95 11.60 -4.78
C PRO A 123 4.36 11.57 -3.39
N GLU A 124 5.10 12.13 -2.43
CA GLU A 124 4.64 12.21 -1.05
C GLU A 124 3.27 12.91 -1.06
N SER A 125 2.22 12.13 -0.87
CA SER A 125 0.98 12.71 -0.40
C SER A 125 1.36 13.37 0.93
N SER A 126 1.22 14.69 1.02
CA SER A 126 1.55 15.45 2.22
C SER A 126 0.61 15.05 3.37
N LEU A 127 0.76 13.82 3.85
CA LEU A 127 0.11 13.32 5.06
C LEU A 127 0.62 14.05 6.32
N THR A 128 1.65 14.90 6.16
CA THR A 128 2.15 15.75 7.22
C THR A 128 1.13 16.81 7.66
N SER A 129 0.12 17.14 6.85
CA SER A 129 -0.94 18.09 7.27
C SER A 129 -2.07 17.43 8.08
N GLY A 130 -2.07 16.13 8.26
CA GLY A 130 -3.05 15.38 9.05
C GLY A 130 -2.50 14.77 10.34
N LEU A 131 -1.21 14.83 10.57
CA LEU A 131 -0.65 14.50 11.87
C LEU A 131 -0.98 15.64 12.83
N LEU A 132 -2.09 15.53 13.53
CA LEU A 132 -2.29 16.24 14.78
C LEU A 132 -1.11 15.86 15.67
N VAL A 133 -0.21 16.80 15.89
CA VAL A 133 0.78 16.66 16.95
C VAL A 133 -0.05 16.50 18.23
N LEU A 134 -0.16 15.27 18.72
CA LEU A 134 -0.70 15.05 20.05
C LEU A 134 0.16 15.91 20.97
N SER A 135 -0.48 16.84 21.68
CA SER A 135 0.18 17.65 22.70
C SER A 135 0.98 16.70 23.60
N GLN A 136 2.29 16.89 23.64
CA GLN A 136 3.19 16.11 24.51
C GLN A 136 2.97 16.44 25.99
N ASN A 137 2.09 17.39 26.30
CA ASN A 137 1.69 17.64 27.66
C ASN A 137 0.68 16.54 28.05
N PRO A 138 1.05 15.59 28.89
CA PRO A 138 0.08 14.64 29.42
C PRO A 138 -0.99 15.45 30.13
N ILE A 139 -2.24 15.27 29.74
CA ILE A 139 -3.37 15.83 30.47
C ILE A 139 -3.25 15.27 31.88
N ASN A 140 -2.95 16.13 32.83
CA ASN A 140 -2.93 15.72 34.23
C ASN A 140 -4.38 15.38 34.62
N ILE A 141 -4.66 14.10 34.74
CA ILE A 141 -6.01 13.60 35.10
C ILE A 141 -6.47 14.19 36.43
N ALA A 142 -5.54 14.59 37.32
CA ALA A 142 -5.86 15.27 38.56
C ALA A 142 -6.52 16.64 38.35
N ASP A 143 -6.22 17.32 37.24
CA ASP A 143 -6.84 18.62 36.92
C ASP A 143 -8.25 18.47 36.32
N LEU A 144 -8.60 17.27 35.87
CA LEU A 144 -9.94 16.91 35.37
C LEU A 144 -10.85 16.40 36.47
N ILE A 145 -10.27 15.93 37.59
CA ILE A 145 -11.03 15.48 38.76
C ILE A 145 -11.22 16.69 39.70
N ARG A 146 -12.24 17.47 39.49
CA ARG A 146 -12.65 18.44 40.47
C ARG A 146 -13.27 17.71 41.65
N ASN A 147 -12.69 17.88 42.82
CA ASN A 147 -13.26 17.41 44.08
C ASN A 147 -14.57 18.10 44.33
N GLY A 148 -15.65 17.39 44.13
CA GLY A 148 -17.00 17.80 44.52
C GLY A 148 -17.97 17.82 43.36
N CYS A 149 -18.98 16.96 43.46
CA CYS A 149 -20.12 16.87 42.55
C CYS A 149 -21.11 18.03 42.71
N THR A 150 -20.66 19.22 43.15
CA THR A 150 -21.58 20.31 43.52
C THR A 150 -21.75 21.39 42.46
N ASP A 151 -20.97 21.40 41.37
CA ASP A 151 -21.02 22.51 40.40
C ASP A 151 -21.28 22.08 38.95
N TYR A 152 -21.92 20.97 38.69
CA TYR A 152 -22.38 20.65 37.33
C TYR A 152 -23.84 21.11 37.17
N GLN A 153 -24.04 22.39 36.91
CA GLN A 153 -25.31 22.84 36.36
C GLN A 153 -25.45 22.31 34.93
N GLY A 154 -26.19 21.22 34.76
CA GLY A 154 -26.64 20.78 33.45
C GLY A 154 -26.32 19.36 32.99
N SER A 155 -25.54 18.59 33.75
CA SER A 155 -25.30 17.18 33.40
C SER A 155 -25.70 16.25 34.54
N TYR A 156 -26.70 15.41 34.31
CA TYR A 156 -27.10 14.38 35.27
C TYR A 156 -27.19 13.04 34.54
N PHE A 157 -26.78 12.00 35.23
CA PHE A 157 -27.00 10.62 34.75
C PHE A 157 -28.30 10.12 35.32
N VAL A 158 -29.22 9.73 34.45
CA VAL A 158 -30.44 9.04 34.86
C VAL A 158 -30.24 7.57 34.48
N ILE A 159 -30.16 6.72 35.51
CA ILE A 159 -30.22 5.26 35.31
C ILE A 159 -31.69 4.88 35.48
N ALA A 160 -32.38 4.67 34.37
CA ALA A 160 -33.75 4.19 34.34
C ALA A 160 -33.74 2.68 34.08
N GLY A 161 -34.00 1.89 35.09
CA GLY A 161 -34.16 0.43 34.98
C GLY A 161 -34.57 -0.18 36.33
N PRO A 162 -35.08 -1.43 36.35
CA PRO A 162 -35.35 -2.14 37.59
C PRO A 162 -34.00 -2.41 38.29
N GLY A 163 -33.66 -1.61 39.28
CA GLY A 163 -32.42 -1.67 40.04
C GLY A 163 -31.60 -0.38 40.02
N GLY A 164 -32.21 0.77 39.69
CA GLY A 164 -31.57 2.06 39.75
C GLY A 164 -30.94 2.37 41.11
N LEU A 165 -29.90 3.19 41.14
CA LEU A 165 -29.23 3.62 42.36
C LEU A 165 -30.24 4.29 43.29
N PRO A 166 -30.22 4.01 44.60
CA PRO A 166 -31.09 4.66 45.57
C PRO A 166 -30.83 6.17 45.57
N ASN A 167 -31.90 6.92 45.82
CA ASN A 167 -31.86 8.37 45.89
C ASN A 167 -30.80 8.81 46.90
N PRO A 168 -29.84 9.68 46.51
CA PRO A 168 -28.73 10.08 47.38
C PRO A 168 -29.14 10.83 48.65
N THR A 169 -30.42 11.21 48.75
CA THR A 169 -30.99 11.81 49.97
C THR A 169 -31.50 10.80 50.99
N GLN A 170 -31.57 9.53 50.65
CA GLN A 170 -31.86 8.48 51.62
C GLN A 170 -30.55 7.93 52.13
N ALA A 171 -30.24 8.15 53.38
CA ALA A 171 -29.12 7.52 54.07
C ALA A 171 -29.25 6.00 53.88
N LEU A 172 -28.21 5.37 53.39
CA LEU A 172 -28.11 3.92 53.31
C LEU A 172 -28.22 3.39 54.74
N GLU A 173 -29.40 2.99 55.15
CA GLU A 173 -29.51 2.18 56.34
C GLU A 173 -28.84 0.85 56.07
N SER A 174 -27.83 0.53 56.87
CA SER A 174 -26.90 -0.57 56.76
C SER A 174 -27.50 -1.97 56.94
N GLN A 175 -28.71 -2.21 56.52
CA GLN A 175 -29.45 -3.49 56.75
C GLN A 175 -30.21 -4.04 55.54
N GLN A 176 -29.78 -3.82 54.32
CA GLN A 176 -30.25 -4.67 53.23
C GLN A 176 -29.19 -5.62 52.77
N VAL A 177 -29.20 -6.80 53.37
CA VAL A 177 -28.48 -7.97 52.91
C VAL A 177 -29.14 -8.42 51.60
N TRP A 178 -28.40 -8.42 50.51
CA TRP A 178 -28.83 -9.02 49.26
C TRP A 178 -28.89 -10.53 49.45
N GLN A 179 -30.06 -11.11 49.34
CA GLN A 179 -30.23 -12.56 49.22
C GLN A 179 -30.26 -12.89 47.72
N ASP A 180 -29.26 -13.66 47.31
CA ASP A 180 -29.22 -14.25 45.97
C ASP A 180 -30.34 -15.25 45.80
N PHE A 181 -31.05 -15.12 44.68
CA PHE A 181 -31.98 -16.12 44.19
C PHE A 181 -31.35 -16.80 42.97
#